data_c08daa6bb36f51a073db5926f2a8f94b
#
_entry.id   c08daa6bb36f51a073db5926f2a8f94b
#
_cell.length_a   1.000
_cell.length_b   1.000
_cell.length_c   1.000
_cell.angle_alpha   90.00
_cell.angle_beta   90.00
_cell.angle_gamma   90.00
#
_symmetry.space_group_name_H-M   'P 1'
#
loop_
_entity.id
_entity.type
_entity.pdbx_description
1 polymer ?
#
loop_
_entity_poly.entity_id
_entity_poly.type
_entity_poly.pdbx_seq_one_letter_code
_entity_poly.pdbx_strand_id
1 'polypeptide(L)'
;MHKVFLRLGTMGALFTLPLTAAIWSGCSSDDVGATDAPDAAPETAAPDTYVPPRDAAAETGPKRDCAADVQADGLQQHLDCTGLYTDFASKTVAAENKAYTPGVTFWSDGAEKARFFYLPPGTKIDISNFDEWKFPNGTKVWKEFKLDGKRIETRLYLKAQDSWRHTTYRWNDAETEAVRKDSGEKVPIAGKTVAYEVPNTGQCDACHAGRTEPLLGIEAVSLGLATAQGVTLATLAADGRFSVPPPATTLTIPDDGTTKAAPALGWLHANCGFCHNNSPNAGAMFTGQFFMLRPSQMLPEAGVVTVQDLDTWKTAVNKVSSRQDVDAGTNYYRIRGGDPAHSLASILSGRRVTGTDEPNTAIQMPPLVTRQVDTAGHALLDAWITVLPLP
;
A
#
# COMPACT_ATOMS: atom_id res chain seq x y z
N MET A 1 27.93 -57.93 -2.67
CA MET A 1 28.51 -58.51 -1.42
C MET A 1 28.37 -57.51 -0.29
N HIS A 2 27.73 -57.99 0.81
CA HIS A 2 27.66 -57.45 2.18
C HIS A 2 26.77 -56.22 2.44
N LYS A 3 25.62 -56.47 2.95
CA LYS A 3 25.00 -56.69 4.30
C LYS A 3 24.68 -55.34 4.98
N VAL A 4 23.43 -54.97 5.02
CA VAL A 4 22.35 -55.13 6.05
C VAL A 4 22.83 -54.97 7.48
N PHE A 5 22.33 -53.92 8.18
CA PHE A 5 21.90 -54.05 9.56
C PHE A 5 20.75 -53.12 9.90
N LEU A 6 19.67 -53.76 10.27
CA LEU A 6 18.45 -53.26 10.88
C LEU A 6 18.66 -53.07 12.37
N ARG A 7 18.17 -52.02 13.02
CA ARG A 7 17.76 -52.05 14.40
C ARG A 7 16.54 -51.16 14.67
N LEU A 8 15.48 -51.84 15.03
CA LEU A 8 14.34 -51.31 15.77
C LEU A 8 14.72 -50.89 17.19
N GLY A 9 14.06 -49.88 17.72
CA GLY A 9 14.04 -49.56 19.14
C GLY A 9 12.82 -48.68 19.45
N THR A 10 11.78 -49.36 19.95
CA THR A 10 10.54 -48.82 20.56
C THR A 10 10.78 -48.36 21.97
N MET A 11 10.08 -47.30 22.41
CA MET A 11 9.46 -47.07 23.75
C MET A 11 9.08 -45.58 23.82
N GLY A 12 7.96 -45.22 23.93
CA GLY A 12 6.75 -45.16 24.65
C GLY A 12 6.89 -44.47 26.03
N ALA A 13 6.37 -43.22 26.12
CA ALA A 13 5.96 -42.65 27.39
C ALA A 13 4.80 -41.64 27.17
N LEU A 14 3.62 -42.07 27.58
CA LEU A 14 2.48 -41.20 27.84
C LEU A 14 2.78 -40.35 29.09
N PHE A 15 2.57 -39.07 29.04
CA PHE A 15 2.37 -38.20 30.20
C PHE A 15 1.00 -37.55 30.12
N THR A 16 0.13 -37.98 31.02
CA THR A 16 -1.15 -37.36 31.34
C THR A 16 -0.93 -36.24 32.34
N LEU A 17 -1.45 -35.05 32.04
CA LEU A 17 -1.58 -33.95 33.01
C LEU A 17 -3.02 -33.84 33.49
N PRO A 18 -3.26 -33.62 34.78
CA PRO A 18 -4.61 -33.41 35.27
C PRO A 18 -5.06 -31.95 35.19
N LEU A 19 -6.33 -31.81 34.83
CA LEU A 19 -7.12 -30.60 34.90
C LEU A 19 -7.44 -30.27 36.36
N THR A 20 -7.09 -29.05 36.83
CA THR A 20 -7.66 -28.51 38.07
C THR A 20 -8.51 -27.29 37.76
N ALA A 21 -9.80 -27.46 37.91
CA ALA A 21 -10.80 -26.39 37.95
C ALA A 21 -10.78 -25.74 39.34
N ALA A 22 -10.68 -24.42 39.39
CA ALA A 22 -10.96 -23.65 40.60
C ALA A 22 -12.25 -22.86 40.38
N ILE A 23 -13.27 -23.28 41.08
CA ILE A 23 -14.55 -22.61 41.26
C ILE A 23 -14.36 -21.62 42.43
N TRP A 24 -14.74 -20.36 42.24
CA TRP A 24 -14.96 -19.43 43.34
C TRP A 24 -16.37 -18.92 43.31
N SER A 25 -17.10 -19.37 44.35
CA SER A 25 -18.44 -18.93 44.71
C SER A 25 -18.40 -17.63 45.51
N GLY A 26 -19.43 -16.83 45.34
CA GLY A 26 -19.65 -15.59 46.07
C GLY A 26 -20.22 -15.83 47.49
N CYS A 27 -20.35 -14.71 48.23
CA CYS A 27 -21.26 -14.42 49.32
C CYS A 27 -21.24 -12.90 49.52
N SER A 28 -22.29 -12.18 49.33
CA SER A 28 -23.49 -11.93 50.12
C SER A 28 -23.26 -11.11 51.39
N SER A 29 -23.73 -9.88 51.31
CA SER A 29 -24.33 -8.95 52.27
C SER A 29 -24.22 -9.25 53.76
N ASP A 30 -23.94 -8.19 54.56
CA ASP A 30 -24.82 -7.81 55.69
C ASP A 30 -24.59 -6.36 56.13
N ASP A 31 -25.71 -5.67 56.34
CA ASP A 31 -25.91 -4.40 56.98
C ASP A 31 -25.47 -4.43 58.46
N VAL A 32 -24.96 -3.31 58.98
CA VAL A 32 -25.30 -2.80 60.32
C VAL A 32 -24.86 -1.34 60.54
N GLY A 33 -25.80 -0.45 60.89
CA GLY A 33 -25.68 0.43 62.04
C GLY A 33 -25.11 1.84 61.82
N ALA A 34 -26.01 2.78 61.70
CA ALA A 34 -25.76 4.20 61.90
C ALA A 34 -25.40 4.52 63.36
N THR A 35 -24.38 5.41 63.55
CA THR A 35 -24.31 6.25 64.77
C THR A 35 -24.00 7.67 64.38
N ASP A 36 -24.93 8.56 64.82
CA ASP A 36 -24.81 10.00 64.73
C ASP A 36 -23.61 10.56 65.54
N ALA A 37 -22.97 11.59 64.98
CA ALA A 37 -22.19 12.57 65.74
C ALA A 37 -22.04 13.87 64.90
N PRO A 38 -21.83 15.03 65.54
CA PRO A 38 -22.66 16.23 65.32
C PRO A 38 -22.05 17.27 64.37
N ASP A 39 -22.92 18.16 63.90
CA ASP A 39 -22.68 19.38 63.15
C ASP A 39 -21.32 20.05 63.35
N ALA A 40 -20.54 20.21 62.27
CA ALA A 40 -19.53 21.23 62.18
C ALA A 40 -19.99 22.27 61.13
N ALA A 41 -19.88 23.50 61.47
CA ALA A 41 -20.31 24.68 60.71
C ALA A 41 -19.66 24.77 59.35
N PRO A 42 -20.30 25.39 58.34
CA PRO A 42 -19.75 25.50 57.01
C PRO A 42 -18.55 26.47 56.97
N GLU A 43 -17.39 25.94 56.68
CA GLU A 43 -16.24 26.73 56.25
C GLU A 43 -16.53 27.31 54.85
N THR A 44 -16.59 28.63 54.77
CA THR A 44 -16.68 29.37 53.51
C THR A 44 -15.37 29.16 52.75
N ALA A 45 -15.36 28.20 51.84
CA ALA A 45 -14.27 28.03 50.87
C ALA A 45 -14.22 29.27 49.95
N ALA A 46 -13.10 29.94 49.92
CA ALA A 46 -12.78 30.94 48.91
C ALA A 46 -12.87 30.30 47.50
N PRO A 47 -13.28 31.03 46.46
CA PRO A 47 -13.37 30.48 45.13
C PRO A 47 -11.97 30.07 44.67
N ASP A 48 -11.81 28.78 44.47
CA ASP A 48 -10.64 28.19 43.83
C ASP A 48 -10.62 28.68 42.38
N THR A 49 -9.86 29.73 42.12
CA THR A 49 -9.60 30.19 40.77
C THR A 49 -8.66 29.16 40.11
N TYR A 50 -9.24 28.08 39.53
CA TYR A 50 -8.52 27.23 38.59
C TYR A 50 -8.02 28.11 37.45
N VAL A 51 -6.75 28.45 37.46
CA VAL A 51 -6.03 28.99 36.32
C VAL A 51 -5.63 27.75 35.49
N PRO A 52 -6.27 27.51 34.33
CA PRO A 52 -5.79 26.45 33.47
C PRO A 52 -4.34 26.70 33.17
N PRO A 53 -3.49 25.63 33.09
CA PRO A 53 -2.13 25.80 32.59
C PRO A 53 -2.22 26.56 31.27
N ARG A 54 -1.54 27.69 31.16
CA ARG A 54 -1.32 28.33 29.85
C ARG A 54 -0.80 27.23 28.96
N ASP A 55 -1.57 26.93 27.91
CA ASP A 55 -1.07 26.12 26.81
C ASP A 55 0.34 26.64 26.52
N ALA A 56 1.33 25.78 26.72
CA ALA A 56 2.68 26.10 26.30
C ALA A 56 2.54 26.33 24.79
N ALA A 57 2.58 27.61 24.41
CA ALA A 57 2.63 28.00 23.02
C ALA A 57 3.78 27.16 22.45
N ALA A 58 3.48 26.26 21.52
CA ALA A 58 4.49 25.52 20.81
C ALA A 58 5.46 26.58 20.31
N GLU A 59 6.71 26.55 20.80
CA GLU A 59 7.75 27.44 20.31
C GLU A 59 7.85 27.18 18.81
N THR A 60 7.24 28.05 18.03
CA THR A 60 7.44 28.09 16.60
C THR A 60 8.87 28.58 16.41
N GLY A 61 9.80 27.65 16.27
CA GLY A 61 11.16 27.99 15.81
C GLY A 61 11.05 28.83 14.53
N PRO A 62 12.09 29.59 14.16
CA PRO A 62 12.02 30.47 13.01
C PRO A 62 11.52 29.69 11.80
N LYS A 63 10.44 30.20 11.17
CA LYS A 63 9.82 29.58 10.01
C LYS A 63 10.88 29.46 8.92
N ARG A 64 11.08 28.25 8.37
CA ARG A 64 12.03 27.98 7.28
C ARG A 64 11.74 28.89 6.08
N ASP A 65 12.80 29.44 5.47
CA ASP A 65 12.69 30.10 4.17
C ASP A 65 12.56 29.05 3.07
N CYS A 66 11.32 28.78 2.67
CA CYS A 66 11.03 27.78 1.65
C CYS A 66 11.48 28.17 0.23
N ALA A 67 11.75 29.46 -0.03
CA ALA A 67 12.32 29.87 -1.31
C ALA A 67 13.79 29.47 -1.42
N ALA A 68 14.54 29.58 -0.31
CA ALA A 68 15.93 29.14 -0.22
C ALA A 68 16.07 27.61 -0.10
N ASP A 69 14.99 26.90 0.22
CA ASP A 69 14.96 25.46 0.42
C ASP A 69 14.90 24.65 -0.90
N VAL A 70 14.58 25.30 -2.02
CA VAL A 70 14.44 24.66 -3.34
C VAL A 70 15.80 24.23 -3.88
N GLN A 71 15.91 22.96 -4.27
CA GLN A 71 17.11 22.40 -4.88
C GLN A 71 17.14 22.60 -6.40
N ALA A 72 18.27 22.29 -7.03
CA ALA A 72 18.51 22.50 -8.46
C ALA A 72 17.46 21.79 -9.36
N ASP A 73 16.88 20.70 -8.90
CA ASP A 73 15.81 19.98 -9.60
C ASP A 73 14.40 20.55 -9.35
N GLY A 74 14.30 21.63 -8.55
CA GLY A 74 13.05 22.32 -8.25
C GLY A 74 12.22 21.66 -7.13
N LEU A 75 12.72 20.60 -6.47
CA LEU A 75 12.12 20.03 -5.27
C LEU A 75 12.73 20.65 -4.00
N GLN A 76 11.96 20.73 -2.95
CA GLN A 76 12.41 21.24 -1.64
C GLN A 76 13.30 20.21 -0.93
N GLN A 77 14.22 20.71 -0.09
CA GLN A 77 15.03 19.86 0.78
C GLN A 77 14.22 19.33 1.97
N HIS A 78 13.20 20.07 2.41
CA HIS A 78 12.40 19.73 3.58
C HIS A 78 10.90 19.63 3.24
N LEU A 79 10.21 18.67 3.87
CA LEU A 79 8.80 18.39 3.60
C LEU A 79 7.88 19.56 3.98
N ASP A 80 8.21 20.32 5.02
CA ASP A 80 7.44 21.50 5.46
C ASP A 80 7.34 22.58 4.39
N CYS A 81 8.26 22.59 3.43
CA CYS A 81 8.27 23.52 2.31
C CYS A 81 7.55 23.00 1.05
N THR A 82 7.04 21.78 1.05
CA THR A 82 6.37 21.21 -0.16
C THR A 82 4.94 21.68 -0.36
N GLY A 83 4.34 22.29 0.67
CA GLY A 83 2.94 22.69 0.69
C GLY A 83 1.96 21.57 1.05
N LEU A 84 2.45 20.44 1.58
CA LEU A 84 1.55 19.38 2.07
C LEU A 84 0.77 19.86 3.29
N TYR A 85 1.45 20.51 4.23
CA TYR A 85 0.85 20.97 5.48
C TYR A 85 0.77 22.50 5.54
N THR A 86 -0.31 23.03 6.10
CA THR A 86 -0.40 24.44 6.51
C THR A 86 0.25 24.66 7.86
N ASP A 87 0.18 23.65 8.73
CA ASP A 87 0.88 23.60 10.01
C ASP A 87 1.63 22.27 10.11
N PHE A 88 2.95 22.35 10.07
CA PHE A 88 3.81 21.18 10.10
C PHE A 88 3.88 20.56 11.50
N ALA A 89 3.78 21.35 12.56
CA ALA A 89 3.85 20.85 13.93
C ALA A 89 2.64 19.95 14.26
N SER A 90 1.43 20.41 13.94
CA SER A 90 0.20 19.64 14.12
C SER A 90 -0.11 18.65 12.99
N LYS A 91 0.68 18.67 11.90
CA LYS A 91 0.44 17.88 10.68
C LYS A 91 -0.91 18.20 10.02
N THR A 92 -1.36 19.46 10.15
CA THR A 92 -2.58 19.93 9.50
C THR A 92 -2.35 20.03 8.00
N VAL A 93 -3.00 19.16 7.24
CA VAL A 93 -2.90 19.13 5.78
C VAL A 93 -3.56 20.37 5.18
N ALA A 94 -2.94 20.97 4.17
CA ALA A 94 -3.51 22.12 3.47
C ALA A 94 -4.83 21.74 2.79
N ALA A 95 -5.85 22.61 2.89
CA ALA A 95 -7.23 22.31 2.47
C ALA A 95 -7.38 21.99 0.98
N GLU A 96 -6.47 22.50 0.15
CA GLU A 96 -6.38 22.22 -1.30
C GLU A 96 -5.84 20.81 -1.59
N ASN A 97 -5.11 20.19 -0.67
CA ASN A 97 -4.58 18.84 -0.82
C ASN A 97 -5.64 17.82 -0.40
N LYS A 98 -6.23 17.16 -1.36
CA LYS A 98 -7.35 16.25 -1.12
C LYS A 98 -6.86 14.84 -0.80
N ALA A 99 -7.34 14.27 0.30
CA ALA A 99 -7.04 12.89 0.65
C ALA A 99 -7.72 11.92 -0.31
N TYR A 100 -7.05 10.78 -0.58
CA TYR A 100 -7.64 9.69 -1.35
C TYR A 100 -7.15 8.31 -0.90
N THR A 101 -8.02 7.33 -1.10
CA THR A 101 -7.69 5.90 -0.94
C THR A 101 -8.07 5.18 -2.23
N PRO A 102 -7.12 4.57 -2.94
CA PRO A 102 -7.41 3.74 -4.10
C PRO A 102 -8.33 2.57 -3.74
N GLY A 103 -9.19 2.16 -4.67
CA GLY A 103 -10.08 1.02 -4.48
C GLY A 103 -9.37 -0.35 -4.46
N VAL A 104 -8.06 -0.38 -4.72
CA VAL A 104 -7.19 -1.57 -4.65
C VAL A 104 -6.04 -1.33 -3.66
N THR A 105 -5.57 -2.40 -3.03
CA THR A 105 -4.51 -2.30 -2.03
C THR A 105 -3.13 -2.40 -2.65
N PHE A 106 -2.29 -1.40 -2.40
CA PHE A 106 -0.87 -1.39 -2.74
C PHE A 106 -0.06 -1.83 -1.52
N TRP A 107 0.67 -2.92 -1.64
CA TRP A 107 1.50 -3.44 -0.55
C TRP A 107 2.79 -2.61 -0.34
N SER A 108 3.22 -2.47 0.91
CA SER A 108 4.49 -1.83 1.29
C SER A 108 4.91 -2.31 2.68
N ASP A 109 5.21 -3.59 2.80
CA ASP A 109 5.70 -4.23 4.03
C ASP A 109 4.89 -3.92 5.29
N GLY A 110 3.56 -3.87 5.13
CA GLY A 110 2.62 -3.60 6.22
C GLY A 110 2.51 -2.11 6.61
N ALA A 111 3.23 -1.20 5.95
CA ALA A 111 3.10 0.21 6.25
C ALA A 111 1.69 0.75 5.90
N GLU A 112 1.10 1.48 6.84
CA GLU A 112 -0.09 2.29 6.63
C GLU A 112 0.24 3.44 5.68
N LYS A 113 -0.74 3.87 4.89
CA LYS A 113 -0.54 4.92 3.90
C LYS A 113 -1.63 5.97 3.96
N ALA A 114 -1.23 7.23 4.21
CA ALA A 114 -2.05 8.39 3.87
C ALA A 114 -1.59 8.93 2.51
N ARG A 115 -2.54 9.36 1.68
CA ARG A 115 -2.27 9.87 0.33
C ARG A 115 -3.01 11.16 0.10
N PHE A 116 -2.32 12.10 -0.53
CA PHE A 116 -2.85 13.43 -0.82
C PHE A 116 -2.58 13.81 -2.26
N PHE A 117 -3.54 14.45 -2.86
CA PHE A 117 -3.53 14.88 -4.25
C PHE A 117 -3.85 16.36 -4.36
N TYR A 118 -2.98 17.09 -5.03
CA TYR A 118 -3.18 18.49 -5.40
C TYR A 118 -3.23 18.63 -6.91
N LEU A 119 -4.29 19.25 -7.40
CA LEU A 119 -4.45 19.63 -8.78
C LEU A 119 -4.62 21.16 -8.84
N PRO A 120 -3.75 21.89 -9.57
CA PRO A 120 -3.81 23.36 -9.59
C PRO A 120 -5.20 23.89 -9.94
N PRO A 121 -5.64 24.99 -9.32
CA PRO A 121 -6.94 25.59 -9.61
C PRO A 121 -7.13 25.90 -11.11
N GLY A 122 -8.32 25.65 -11.63
CA GLY A 122 -8.67 25.90 -13.05
C GLY A 122 -8.06 24.93 -14.05
N THR A 123 -7.16 24.01 -13.63
CA THR A 123 -6.58 23.01 -14.53
C THR A 123 -7.42 21.74 -14.58
N LYS A 124 -7.21 20.94 -15.63
CA LYS A 124 -7.93 19.69 -15.88
C LYS A 124 -6.94 18.56 -16.19
N ILE A 125 -7.32 17.34 -15.82
CA ILE A 125 -6.65 16.12 -16.21
C ILE A 125 -7.12 15.80 -17.64
N ASP A 126 -6.18 15.61 -18.57
CA ASP A 126 -6.52 15.16 -19.92
C ASP A 126 -6.76 13.66 -19.90
N ILE A 127 -8.00 13.28 -20.22
CA ILE A 127 -8.47 11.90 -20.32
C ILE A 127 -8.94 11.56 -21.74
N SER A 128 -8.44 12.24 -22.76
CA SER A 128 -8.70 11.91 -24.17
C SER A 128 -8.33 10.46 -24.50
N ASN A 129 -7.31 9.92 -23.80
CA ASN A 129 -7.11 8.48 -23.64
C ASN A 129 -7.45 8.09 -22.19
N PHE A 130 -8.57 7.41 -21.99
CA PHE A 130 -9.06 7.08 -20.65
C PHE A 130 -8.20 6.03 -19.94
N ASP A 131 -7.44 5.22 -20.68
CA ASP A 131 -6.45 4.29 -20.13
C ASP A 131 -5.17 5.00 -19.66
N GLU A 132 -4.83 6.17 -20.23
CA GLU A 132 -3.60 6.91 -19.99
C GLU A 132 -3.90 8.40 -19.74
N TRP A 133 -4.14 8.75 -18.50
CA TRP A 133 -4.39 10.13 -18.10
C TRP A 133 -3.13 10.98 -18.25
N LYS A 134 -3.30 12.29 -18.52
CA LYS A 134 -2.21 13.26 -18.47
C LYS A 134 -2.53 14.36 -17.48
N PHE A 135 -1.61 14.62 -16.58
CA PHE A 135 -1.79 15.63 -15.54
C PHE A 135 -1.18 16.97 -15.95
N PRO A 136 -1.77 18.11 -15.54
CA PRO A 136 -1.19 19.43 -15.79
C PRO A 136 0.05 19.68 -14.92
N ASN A 137 0.93 20.58 -15.39
CA ASN A 137 2.05 21.08 -14.58
C ASN A 137 1.56 21.70 -13.26
N GLY A 138 2.31 21.49 -12.19
CA GLY A 138 1.95 21.88 -10.84
C GLY A 138 1.18 20.83 -10.06
N THR A 139 0.76 19.71 -10.69
CA THR A 139 0.16 18.57 -9.98
C THR A 139 1.13 17.99 -8.99
N LYS A 140 0.67 17.73 -7.77
CA LYS A 140 1.46 17.09 -6.70
C LYS A 140 0.72 15.90 -6.12
N VAL A 141 1.48 14.87 -5.79
CA VAL A 141 0.99 13.68 -5.07
C VAL A 141 1.94 13.35 -3.95
N TRP A 142 1.39 13.24 -2.73
CA TRP A 142 2.16 12.78 -1.58
C TRP A 142 1.65 11.42 -1.12
N LYS A 143 2.57 10.55 -0.70
CA LYS A 143 2.29 9.30 -0.02
C LYS A 143 3.08 9.27 1.28
N GLU A 144 2.37 9.35 2.41
CA GLU A 144 2.95 9.25 3.75
C GLU A 144 2.84 7.81 4.22
N PHE A 145 3.95 7.24 4.71
CA PHE A 145 4.04 5.87 5.19
C PHE A 145 4.28 5.87 6.70
N LYS A 146 3.48 5.05 7.40
CA LYS A 146 3.59 4.86 8.85
C LYS A 146 3.76 3.39 9.19
N LEU A 147 4.55 3.13 10.22
CA LEU A 147 4.66 1.83 10.85
C LEU A 147 4.45 2.00 12.35
N ASP A 148 3.58 1.17 12.91
CA ASP A 148 3.22 1.20 14.33
C ASP A 148 2.83 2.63 14.80
N GLY A 149 2.08 3.35 13.95
CA GLY A 149 1.62 4.71 14.17
C GLY A 149 2.65 5.83 13.92
N LYS A 150 3.94 5.50 13.72
CA LYS A 150 5.02 6.46 13.46
C LYS A 150 5.23 6.69 11.97
N ARG A 151 5.42 7.96 11.57
CA ARG A 151 5.80 8.36 10.21
C ARG A 151 7.25 7.95 9.95
N ILE A 152 7.46 7.22 8.87
CA ILE A 152 8.79 6.79 8.44
C ILE A 152 9.26 7.65 7.27
N GLU A 153 8.43 7.78 6.24
CA GLU A 153 8.74 8.54 5.04
C GLU A 153 7.49 9.20 4.44
N THR A 154 7.70 10.27 3.70
CA THR A 154 6.68 10.87 2.82
C THR A 154 7.30 11.04 1.44
N ARG A 155 6.73 10.41 0.43
CA ARG A 155 7.16 10.54 -0.98
C ARG A 155 6.36 11.63 -1.66
N LEU A 156 7.03 12.43 -2.48
CA LEU A 156 6.42 13.48 -3.31
C LEU A 156 6.67 13.18 -4.80
N TYR A 157 5.63 13.31 -5.59
CA TYR A 157 5.69 13.45 -7.04
C TYR A 157 5.17 14.84 -7.42
N LEU A 158 5.95 15.60 -8.17
CA LEU A 158 5.63 16.93 -8.69
C LEU A 158 5.77 16.93 -10.20
N LYS A 159 4.71 17.33 -10.93
CA LYS A 159 4.79 17.57 -12.37
C LYS A 159 5.23 18.98 -12.65
N ALA A 160 6.37 19.14 -13.32
CA ALA A 160 6.92 20.42 -13.69
C ALA A 160 7.59 20.34 -15.08
N GLN A 161 7.32 21.31 -15.95
CA GLN A 161 7.87 21.35 -17.32
C GLN A 161 7.60 20.04 -18.08
N ASP A 162 6.36 19.55 -18.00
CA ASP A 162 5.87 18.30 -18.61
C ASP A 162 6.59 17.02 -18.20
N SER A 163 7.40 17.10 -17.14
CA SER A 163 8.12 15.98 -16.56
C SER A 163 7.78 15.79 -15.09
N TRP A 164 7.87 14.56 -14.62
CA TRP A 164 7.70 14.25 -13.22
C TRP A 164 9.05 14.28 -12.50
N ARG A 165 9.07 14.94 -11.36
CA ARG A 165 10.15 14.94 -10.39
C ARG A 165 9.66 14.30 -9.12
N HIS A 166 10.49 13.51 -8.47
CA HIS A 166 10.09 12.82 -7.27
C HIS A 166 11.23 12.72 -6.28
N THR A 167 10.88 12.57 -5.02
CA THR A 167 11.81 12.37 -3.91
C THR A 167 11.11 11.74 -2.73
N THR A 168 11.90 11.26 -1.78
CA THR A 168 11.44 10.80 -0.47
C THR A 168 11.96 11.73 0.62
N TYR A 169 11.10 12.07 1.57
CA TYR A 169 11.44 12.76 2.81
C TYR A 169 11.42 11.76 3.95
N ARG A 170 12.56 11.60 4.62
CA ARG A 170 12.71 10.73 5.79
C ARG A 170 12.37 11.53 7.04
N TRP A 171 11.40 11.04 7.83
CA TRP A 171 11.04 11.63 9.10
C TRP A 171 12.08 11.29 10.19
N ASN A 172 12.42 12.23 11.05
CA ASN A 172 13.13 11.94 12.28
C ASN A 172 12.22 11.23 13.30
N ASP A 173 12.80 10.62 14.34
CA ASP A 173 12.02 9.82 15.31
C ASP A 173 11.03 10.63 16.15
N ALA A 174 11.28 11.95 16.31
CA ALA A 174 10.41 12.88 17.00
C ALA A 174 9.29 13.44 16.11
N GLU A 175 9.30 13.13 14.82
CA GLU A 175 8.38 13.67 13.80
C GLU A 175 8.34 15.21 13.73
N THR A 176 9.44 15.86 14.13
CA THR A 176 9.59 17.32 14.09
C THR A 176 10.19 17.83 12.79
N GLU A 177 10.77 16.94 11.99
CA GLU A 177 11.40 17.26 10.72
C GLU A 177 11.33 16.06 9.77
N ALA A 178 11.20 16.34 8.47
CA ALA A 178 11.33 15.35 7.42
C ALA A 178 12.20 15.91 6.29
N VAL A 179 13.35 15.26 6.06
CA VAL A 179 14.41 15.73 5.17
C VAL A 179 14.54 14.81 3.96
N ARG A 180 14.83 15.39 2.81
CA ARG A 180 15.02 14.67 1.54
C ARG A 180 16.10 13.59 1.68
N LYS A 181 15.78 12.39 1.12
CA LYS A 181 16.62 11.19 1.22
C LYS A 181 16.62 10.40 -0.10
N ASP A 182 17.21 10.96 -1.14
CA ASP A 182 17.25 10.33 -2.48
C ASP A 182 18.09 9.05 -2.53
N SER A 183 19.02 8.88 -1.61
CA SER A 183 19.89 7.69 -1.52
C SER A 183 19.17 6.46 -0.94
N GLY A 184 17.94 6.62 -0.44
CA GLY A 184 17.26 5.58 0.31
C GLY A 184 17.88 5.29 1.68
N GLU A 185 17.24 4.40 2.45
CA GLU A 185 17.70 4.01 3.78
C GLU A 185 17.03 2.72 4.24
N LYS A 186 17.75 1.88 4.97
CA LYS A 186 17.18 0.76 5.72
C LYS A 186 16.93 1.20 7.16
N VAL A 187 15.66 1.34 7.53
CA VAL A 187 15.22 1.84 8.84
C VAL A 187 14.91 0.68 9.76
N PRO A 188 15.67 0.43 10.83
CA PRO A 188 15.34 -0.56 11.83
C PRO A 188 14.00 -0.22 12.50
N ILE A 189 13.11 -1.21 12.63
CA ILE A 189 11.82 -1.05 13.30
C ILE A 189 11.84 -1.89 14.59
N ALA A 190 11.51 -1.27 15.70
CA ALA A 190 11.49 -1.95 16.99
C ALA A 190 10.58 -3.18 16.95
N GLY A 191 11.09 -4.33 17.44
CA GLY A 191 10.35 -5.59 17.44
C GLY A 191 10.22 -6.28 16.07
N LYS A 192 10.81 -5.75 15.00
CA LYS A 192 10.88 -6.41 13.68
C LYS A 192 12.28 -6.95 13.41
N THR A 193 12.36 -8.13 12.82
CA THR A 193 13.64 -8.75 12.42
C THR A 193 14.19 -8.19 11.12
N VAL A 194 13.34 -7.54 10.34
CA VAL A 194 13.69 -6.98 9.03
C VAL A 194 13.45 -5.47 9.05
N ALA A 195 14.45 -4.71 8.61
CA ALA A 195 14.34 -3.26 8.50
C ALA A 195 13.35 -2.87 7.39
N TYR A 196 12.65 -1.76 7.59
CA TYR A 196 11.85 -1.13 6.53
C TYR A 196 12.79 -0.47 5.51
N GLU A 197 12.54 -0.68 4.24
CA GLU A 197 13.35 -0.13 3.16
C GLU A 197 12.70 1.14 2.60
N VAL A 198 13.29 2.30 2.92
CA VAL A 198 13.02 3.56 2.22
C VAL A 198 13.77 3.48 0.89
N PRO A 199 13.08 3.50 -0.27
CA PRO A 199 13.74 3.34 -1.56
C PRO A 199 14.60 4.53 -1.94
N ASN A 200 15.66 4.27 -2.69
CA ASN A 200 16.33 5.33 -3.44
C ASN A 200 15.53 5.71 -4.70
N THR A 201 15.87 6.84 -5.34
CA THR A 201 15.15 7.34 -6.52
C THR A 201 15.12 6.34 -7.68
N GLY A 202 16.22 5.62 -7.95
CA GLY A 202 16.27 4.59 -9.00
C GLY A 202 15.35 3.39 -8.72
N GLN A 203 15.18 3.02 -7.46
CA GLN A 203 14.22 1.99 -7.06
C GLN A 203 12.77 2.48 -7.21
N CYS A 204 12.51 3.78 -7.00
CA CYS A 204 11.21 4.36 -7.31
C CYS A 204 10.90 4.26 -8.81
N ASP A 205 11.86 4.65 -9.65
CA ASP A 205 11.72 4.60 -11.12
C ASP A 205 11.46 3.19 -11.63
N ALA A 206 12.12 2.18 -11.08
CA ALA A 206 11.95 0.79 -11.49
C ALA A 206 10.49 0.31 -11.45
N CYS A 207 9.68 0.83 -10.51
CA CYS A 207 8.25 0.53 -10.43
C CYS A 207 7.38 1.60 -11.11
N HIS A 208 7.77 2.88 -11.01
CA HIS A 208 6.93 4.00 -11.45
C HIS A 208 7.08 4.36 -12.93
N ALA A 209 8.21 4.03 -13.58
CA ALA A 209 8.43 4.32 -15.00
C ALA A 209 7.59 3.46 -15.97
N GLY A 210 6.78 2.54 -15.47
CA GLY A 210 5.97 1.62 -16.28
C GLY A 210 4.87 2.26 -17.14
N ARG A 211 4.61 3.56 -16.96
CA ARG A 211 3.65 4.37 -17.72
C ARG A 211 4.21 5.77 -17.96
N THR A 212 3.60 6.51 -18.90
CA THR A 212 3.97 7.91 -19.15
C THR A 212 3.76 8.79 -17.92
N GLU A 213 2.66 8.58 -17.20
CA GLU A 213 2.38 9.24 -15.92
C GLU A 213 2.68 8.26 -14.77
N PRO A 214 3.74 8.50 -13.97
CA PRO A 214 4.26 7.53 -13.01
C PRO A 214 3.48 7.48 -11.70
N LEU A 215 2.18 7.74 -11.72
CA LEU A 215 1.34 7.81 -10.54
C LEU A 215 0.64 6.48 -10.26
N LEU A 216 1.08 5.75 -9.24
CA LEU A 216 0.43 4.53 -8.78
C LEU A 216 -0.78 4.86 -7.89
N GLY A 217 -1.96 4.38 -8.30
CA GLY A 217 -3.21 4.52 -7.54
C GLY A 217 -3.95 5.83 -7.80
N ILE A 218 -3.52 6.65 -8.75
CA ILE A 218 -4.29 7.77 -9.33
C ILE A 218 -4.45 7.51 -10.82
N GLU A 219 -5.43 6.72 -11.16
CA GLU A 219 -5.87 6.39 -12.52
C GLU A 219 -7.31 5.85 -12.46
N ALA A 220 -7.91 5.63 -13.62
CA ALA A 220 -9.34 5.36 -13.73
C ALA A 220 -9.78 4.12 -12.93
N VAL A 221 -9.02 3.01 -12.97
CA VAL A 221 -9.41 1.78 -12.25
C VAL A 221 -9.34 2.00 -10.75
N SER A 222 -8.19 2.46 -10.24
CA SER A 222 -8.00 2.64 -8.79
C SER A 222 -8.98 3.64 -8.18
N LEU A 223 -9.34 4.71 -8.89
CA LEU A 223 -10.27 5.74 -8.40
C LEU A 223 -11.73 5.48 -8.78
N GLY A 224 -12.00 4.56 -9.71
CA GLY A 224 -13.35 4.24 -10.18
C GLY A 224 -14.01 3.08 -9.45
N LEU A 225 -13.29 2.28 -8.69
CA LEU A 225 -13.86 1.18 -7.92
C LEU A 225 -14.71 1.68 -6.76
N ALA A 226 -15.78 0.97 -6.42
CA ALA A 226 -16.70 1.32 -5.34
C ALA A 226 -16.03 1.44 -3.95
N THR A 227 -14.89 0.81 -3.77
CA THR A 227 -14.06 0.85 -2.54
C THR A 227 -13.14 2.07 -2.47
N ALA A 228 -13.00 2.86 -3.53
CA ALA A 228 -12.22 4.09 -3.54
C ALA A 228 -12.86 5.16 -2.65
N GLN A 229 -12.03 5.96 -1.96
CA GLN A 229 -12.51 6.98 -1.03
C GLN A 229 -11.78 8.33 -1.24
N GLY A 230 -12.42 9.42 -0.81
CA GLY A 230 -11.90 10.78 -0.94
C GLY A 230 -11.94 11.25 -2.39
N VAL A 231 -10.79 11.52 -3.01
CA VAL A 231 -10.74 11.76 -4.46
C VAL A 231 -11.03 10.46 -5.20
N THR A 232 -12.13 10.44 -5.94
CA THR A 232 -12.58 9.32 -6.75
C THR A 232 -12.80 9.77 -8.19
N LEU A 233 -12.97 8.82 -9.10
CA LEU A 233 -13.35 9.12 -10.49
C LEU A 233 -14.65 9.93 -10.55
N ALA A 234 -15.63 9.59 -9.70
CA ALA A 234 -16.92 10.29 -9.62
C ALA A 234 -16.76 11.72 -9.10
N THR A 235 -15.96 11.94 -8.03
CA THR A 235 -15.74 13.29 -7.48
C THR A 235 -15.00 14.18 -8.46
N LEU A 236 -13.96 13.66 -9.15
CA LEU A 236 -13.23 14.41 -10.19
C LEU A 236 -14.14 14.79 -11.37
N ALA A 237 -15.06 13.90 -11.76
CA ALA A 237 -16.04 14.19 -12.81
C ALA A 237 -17.04 15.27 -12.36
N ALA A 238 -17.60 15.15 -11.15
CA ALA A 238 -18.55 16.11 -10.59
C ALA A 238 -17.93 17.51 -10.43
N ASP A 239 -16.65 17.57 -10.05
CA ASP A 239 -15.89 18.82 -9.89
C ASP A 239 -15.39 19.40 -11.24
N GLY A 240 -15.74 18.77 -12.38
CA GLY A 240 -15.34 19.21 -13.72
C GLY A 240 -13.82 19.20 -13.94
N ARG A 241 -13.10 18.27 -13.27
CA ARG A 241 -11.62 18.21 -13.29
C ARG A 241 -11.06 17.43 -14.48
N PHE A 242 -11.88 16.95 -15.40
CA PHE A 242 -11.46 16.29 -16.63
C PHE A 242 -11.58 17.19 -17.87
N SER A 243 -10.70 16.96 -18.86
CA SER A 243 -10.70 17.70 -20.14
C SER A 243 -11.97 17.44 -20.95
N VAL A 244 -12.49 16.22 -20.87
CA VAL A 244 -13.74 15.75 -21.48
C VAL A 244 -14.54 14.95 -20.45
N PRO A 245 -15.84 14.75 -20.62
CA PRO A 245 -16.61 13.85 -19.76
C PRO A 245 -16.01 12.44 -19.80
N PRO A 246 -15.80 11.79 -18.65
CA PRO A 246 -15.31 10.41 -18.63
C PRO A 246 -16.40 9.45 -19.16
N PRO A 247 -16.04 8.34 -19.81
CA PRO A 247 -16.99 7.36 -20.32
C PRO A 247 -17.76 6.64 -19.21
N ALA A 248 -17.20 6.62 -17.99
CA ALA A 248 -17.84 6.14 -16.78
C ALA A 248 -17.29 6.88 -15.55
N THR A 249 -18.06 6.93 -14.48
CA THR A 249 -17.66 7.48 -13.17
C THR A 249 -17.44 6.41 -12.10
N THR A 250 -17.80 5.16 -12.42
CA THR A 250 -17.55 3.96 -11.61
C THR A 250 -17.08 2.84 -12.52
N LEU A 251 -16.21 1.98 -11.99
CA LEU A 251 -15.69 0.81 -12.68
C LEU A 251 -15.92 -0.42 -11.82
N THR A 252 -16.07 -1.56 -12.48
CA THR A 252 -16.18 -2.86 -11.82
C THR A 252 -15.19 -3.83 -12.47
N ILE A 253 -14.36 -4.47 -11.65
CA ILE A 253 -13.47 -5.53 -12.15
C ILE A 253 -14.34 -6.73 -12.51
N PRO A 254 -14.24 -7.27 -13.73
CA PRO A 254 -14.98 -8.47 -14.11
C PRO A 254 -14.72 -9.64 -13.18
N ASP A 255 -15.77 -10.43 -12.91
CA ASP A 255 -15.66 -11.67 -12.14
C ASP A 255 -16.12 -12.85 -13.02
N ASP A 256 -15.56 -14.02 -12.77
CA ASP A 256 -15.86 -15.25 -13.51
C ASP A 256 -16.99 -16.07 -12.87
N GLY A 257 -17.74 -15.47 -11.93
CA GLY A 257 -18.80 -16.12 -11.16
C GLY A 257 -18.28 -16.85 -9.91
N THR A 258 -16.97 -16.93 -9.71
CA THR A 258 -16.36 -17.58 -8.54
C THR A 258 -16.25 -16.65 -7.32
N THR A 259 -16.44 -15.36 -7.50
CA THR A 259 -16.15 -14.29 -6.52
C THR A 259 -14.66 -14.20 -6.12
N LYS A 260 -13.79 -14.90 -6.82
CA LYS A 260 -12.34 -14.94 -6.58
C LYS A 260 -11.55 -14.12 -7.59
N ALA A 261 -12.06 -14.00 -8.83
CA ALA A 261 -11.36 -13.33 -9.91
C ALA A 261 -11.18 -11.83 -9.63
N ALA A 262 -12.24 -11.10 -9.32
CA ALA A 262 -12.18 -9.65 -9.16
C ALA A 262 -11.21 -9.19 -8.04
N PRO A 263 -11.19 -9.79 -6.82
CA PRO A 263 -10.19 -9.46 -5.80
C PRO A 263 -8.75 -9.77 -6.23
N ALA A 264 -8.51 -10.93 -6.87
CA ALA A 264 -7.18 -11.33 -7.33
C ALA A 264 -6.67 -10.41 -8.45
N LEU A 265 -7.51 -10.08 -9.42
CA LEU A 265 -7.19 -9.17 -10.53
C LEU A 265 -6.91 -7.76 -10.03
N GLY A 266 -7.67 -7.26 -9.06
CA GLY A 266 -7.42 -5.97 -8.41
C GLY A 266 -6.07 -5.94 -7.69
N TRP A 267 -5.74 -7.01 -6.99
CA TRP A 267 -4.45 -7.14 -6.32
C TRP A 267 -3.28 -7.22 -7.32
N LEU A 268 -3.42 -8.00 -8.39
CA LEU A 268 -2.43 -8.09 -9.47
C LEU A 268 -2.24 -6.74 -10.16
N HIS A 269 -3.32 -6.02 -10.46
CA HIS A 269 -3.26 -4.68 -11.03
C HIS A 269 -2.44 -3.73 -10.16
N ALA A 270 -2.74 -3.66 -8.85
CA ALA A 270 -2.08 -2.74 -7.94
C ALA A 270 -0.60 -3.05 -7.71
N ASN A 271 -0.24 -4.34 -7.57
CA ASN A 271 1.07 -4.76 -7.08
C ASN A 271 2.02 -5.28 -8.18
N CYS A 272 1.49 -5.61 -9.34
CA CYS A 272 2.28 -6.18 -10.46
C CYS A 272 2.08 -5.38 -11.76
N GLY A 273 0.88 -4.77 -11.97
CA GLY A 273 0.48 -4.18 -13.23
C GLY A 273 1.38 -3.05 -13.73
N PHE A 274 1.96 -2.24 -12.85
CA PHE A 274 2.83 -1.13 -13.28
C PHE A 274 4.15 -1.59 -13.90
N CYS A 275 4.69 -2.73 -13.46
CA CYS A 275 5.85 -3.35 -14.11
C CYS A 275 5.42 -4.30 -15.25
N HIS A 276 4.31 -5.03 -15.06
CA HIS A 276 3.81 -6.03 -16.00
C HIS A 276 2.63 -5.46 -16.82
N ASN A 277 2.95 -4.66 -17.82
CA ASN A 277 2.00 -4.13 -18.80
C ASN A 277 2.68 -3.97 -20.18
N ASN A 278 1.93 -3.57 -21.20
CA ASN A 278 2.43 -3.46 -22.57
C ASN A 278 3.02 -2.07 -22.91
N SER A 279 3.23 -1.20 -21.93
CA SER A 279 3.95 0.05 -22.16
C SER A 279 5.42 -0.25 -22.46
N PRO A 280 6.03 0.42 -23.44
CA PRO A 280 7.46 0.21 -23.76
C PRO A 280 8.41 0.55 -22.60
N ASN A 281 7.95 1.33 -21.65
CA ASN A 281 8.71 1.72 -20.45
C ASN A 281 8.52 0.77 -19.27
N ALA A 282 7.59 -0.19 -19.36
CA ALA A 282 7.32 -1.11 -18.26
C ALA A 282 8.49 -2.10 -18.08
N GLY A 283 9.02 -2.19 -16.85
CA GLY A 283 10.22 -2.96 -16.55
C GLY A 283 10.12 -4.45 -16.88
N ALA A 284 8.92 -5.01 -16.94
CA ALA A 284 8.67 -6.40 -17.29
C ALA A 284 7.89 -6.60 -18.61
N MET A 285 7.80 -5.58 -19.46
CA MET A 285 7.11 -5.64 -20.75
C MET A 285 7.62 -6.81 -21.63
N PHE A 286 8.92 -7.04 -21.62
CA PHE A 286 9.57 -8.10 -22.40
C PHE A 286 9.11 -9.52 -22.01
N THR A 287 8.52 -9.71 -20.85
CA THR A 287 7.98 -11.01 -20.42
C THR A 287 6.70 -11.38 -21.17
N GLY A 288 6.05 -10.40 -21.81
CA GLY A 288 4.74 -10.57 -22.46
C GLY A 288 3.65 -11.04 -21.50
N GLN A 289 3.79 -10.73 -20.21
CA GLN A 289 2.84 -11.05 -19.15
C GLN A 289 2.30 -9.75 -18.57
N PHE A 290 0.98 -9.52 -18.67
CA PHE A 290 0.36 -8.25 -18.34
C PHE A 290 -0.71 -8.41 -17.26
N PHE A 291 -0.57 -7.62 -16.20
CA PHE A 291 -1.46 -7.64 -15.04
C PHE A 291 -2.21 -6.31 -14.82
N MET A 292 -1.92 -5.29 -15.63
CA MET A 292 -2.60 -4.01 -15.52
C MET A 292 -4.02 -4.12 -16.11
N LEU A 293 -5.00 -3.78 -15.30
CA LEU A 293 -6.37 -3.57 -15.76
C LEU A 293 -6.47 -2.23 -16.51
N ARG A 294 -7.23 -2.21 -17.59
CA ARG A 294 -7.47 -1.02 -18.40
C ARG A 294 -8.96 -0.75 -18.51
N PRO A 295 -9.39 0.51 -18.34
CA PRO A 295 -10.78 0.90 -18.56
C PRO A 295 -11.33 0.45 -19.92
N SER A 296 -10.54 0.54 -20.99
CA SER A 296 -10.94 0.07 -22.33
C SER A 296 -11.29 -1.41 -22.40
N GLN A 297 -10.74 -2.23 -21.50
CA GLN A 297 -11.07 -3.66 -21.40
C GLN A 297 -12.22 -3.94 -20.41
N MET A 298 -12.62 -2.94 -19.63
CA MET A 298 -13.66 -3.06 -18.60
C MET A 298 -14.96 -2.36 -19.00
N LEU A 299 -14.92 -1.50 -20.00
CA LEU A 299 -16.04 -0.69 -20.53
C LEU A 299 -16.22 -1.02 -22.02
N PRO A 300 -16.91 -2.09 -22.37
CA PRO A 300 -17.12 -2.47 -23.76
C PRO A 300 -18.06 -1.46 -24.45
N GLU A 301 -17.85 -1.19 -25.73
CA GLU A 301 -18.79 -0.44 -26.55
C GLU A 301 -20.14 -1.17 -26.71
N ALA A 302 -20.12 -2.52 -26.60
CA ALA A 302 -21.31 -3.36 -26.59
C ALA A 302 -21.03 -4.70 -25.90
N GLY A 303 -21.99 -5.18 -25.08
CA GLY A 303 -21.95 -6.51 -24.46
C GLY A 303 -21.44 -6.51 -23.02
N VAL A 304 -21.22 -7.71 -22.50
CA VAL A 304 -20.69 -7.95 -21.12
C VAL A 304 -19.21 -8.27 -21.21
N VAL A 305 -18.38 -7.56 -20.43
CA VAL A 305 -16.96 -7.89 -20.31
C VAL A 305 -16.81 -9.12 -19.42
N THR A 306 -16.02 -10.05 -19.88
CA THR A 306 -15.66 -11.27 -19.13
C THR A 306 -14.20 -11.18 -18.67
N VAL A 307 -13.82 -12.02 -17.71
CA VAL A 307 -12.43 -12.13 -17.26
C VAL A 307 -11.49 -12.54 -18.42
N GLN A 308 -12.01 -13.31 -19.40
CA GLN A 308 -11.27 -13.76 -20.58
C GLN A 308 -10.88 -12.62 -21.53
N ASP A 309 -11.57 -11.48 -21.46
CA ASP A 309 -11.28 -10.31 -22.29
C ASP A 309 -10.08 -9.52 -21.79
N LEU A 310 -9.69 -9.72 -20.53
CA LEU A 310 -8.60 -9.00 -19.88
C LEU A 310 -7.22 -9.49 -20.34
N ASP A 311 -6.25 -8.59 -20.40
CA ASP A 311 -4.86 -8.90 -20.71
C ASP A 311 -4.27 -9.94 -19.75
N THR A 312 -4.63 -9.89 -18.47
CA THR A 312 -4.19 -10.88 -17.47
C THR A 312 -4.56 -12.30 -17.89
N TRP A 313 -5.80 -12.51 -18.34
CA TRP A 313 -6.23 -13.82 -18.83
C TRP A 313 -5.47 -14.22 -20.09
N LYS A 314 -5.48 -13.36 -21.10
CA LYS A 314 -4.89 -13.62 -22.40
C LYS A 314 -3.39 -13.90 -22.33
N THR A 315 -2.68 -13.26 -21.40
CA THR A 315 -1.22 -13.32 -21.35
C THR A 315 -0.65 -14.17 -20.23
N ALA A 316 -1.44 -14.49 -19.18
CA ALA A 316 -0.92 -15.21 -18.02
C ALA A 316 -1.64 -16.54 -17.73
N VAL A 317 -2.98 -16.61 -17.81
CA VAL A 317 -3.72 -17.81 -17.42
C VAL A 317 -3.46 -18.93 -18.42
N ASN A 318 -3.01 -20.06 -17.89
CA ASN A 318 -2.66 -21.27 -18.63
C ASN A 318 -1.59 -21.05 -19.74
N LYS A 319 -0.73 -20.04 -19.55
CA LYS A 319 0.43 -19.80 -20.44
C LYS A 319 1.70 -20.36 -19.81
N VAL A 320 2.36 -21.26 -20.54
CA VAL A 320 3.66 -21.79 -20.13
C VAL A 320 4.65 -20.64 -20.00
N SER A 321 5.43 -20.64 -18.94
CA SER A 321 6.49 -19.66 -18.73
C SER A 321 7.72 -20.04 -19.55
N SER A 322 8.40 -19.04 -20.13
CA SER A 322 9.75 -19.23 -20.68
C SER A 322 10.79 -19.44 -19.58
N ARG A 323 10.46 -19.06 -18.34
CA ARG A 323 11.32 -19.20 -17.19
C ARG A 323 11.08 -20.53 -16.50
N GLN A 324 12.13 -21.35 -16.38
CA GLN A 324 12.10 -22.69 -15.79
C GLN A 324 13.18 -22.89 -14.71
N ASP A 325 13.77 -21.79 -14.22
CA ASP A 325 14.92 -21.78 -13.32
C ASP A 325 14.56 -21.63 -11.83
N VAL A 326 13.27 -21.66 -11.50
CA VAL A 326 12.82 -21.42 -10.13
C VAL A 326 13.08 -22.60 -9.20
N ASP A 327 12.86 -23.83 -9.70
CA ASP A 327 13.24 -25.09 -9.07
C ASP A 327 13.53 -26.09 -10.18
N ALA A 328 14.71 -26.69 -10.21
CA ALA A 328 15.21 -27.50 -11.32
C ALA A 328 14.22 -28.59 -11.76
N GLY A 329 13.86 -28.60 -13.03
CA GLY A 329 13.18 -29.71 -13.70
C GLY A 329 11.66 -29.65 -13.72
N THR A 330 11.00 -28.54 -13.39
CA THR A 330 9.55 -28.40 -13.37
C THR A 330 9.06 -27.49 -14.49
N ASN A 331 7.95 -27.87 -15.16
CA ASN A 331 7.29 -27.03 -16.16
C ASN A 331 6.38 -26.01 -15.46
N TYR A 332 6.81 -24.76 -15.38
CA TYR A 332 6.04 -23.69 -14.80
C TYR A 332 5.18 -22.97 -15.82
N TYR A 333 4.01 -22.54 -15.32
CA TYR A 333 3.11 -21.63 -16.00
C TYR A 333 3.26 -20.24 -15.39
N ARG A 334 2.83 -19.22 -16.11
CA ARG A 334 2.67 -17.87 -15.53
C ARG A 334 1.62 -17.90 -14.43
N ILE A 335 0.43 -18.41 -14.75
CA ILE A 335 -0.66 -18.80 -13.84
C ILE A 335 -1.20 -20.12 -14.38
N ARG A 336 -1.16 -21.20 -13.60
CA ARG A 336 -1.71 -22.51 -13.96
C ARG A 336 -3.02 -22.73 -13.24
N GLY A 337 -4.12 -22.86 -13.99
CA GLY A 337 -5.42 -23.16 -13.40
C GLY A 337 -5.37 -24.43 -12.55
N GLY A 338 -6.00 -24.38 -11.37
CA GLY A 338 -6.04 -25.47 -10.40
C GLY A 338 -4.74 -25.72 -9.62
N ASP A 339 -3.65 -25.00 -9.91
CA ASP A 339 -2.33 -25.37 -9.40
C ASP A 339 -1.46 -24.16 -9.04
N PRO A 340 -1.61 -23.57 -7.84
CA PRO A 340 -0.76 -22.51 -7.34
C PRO A 340 0.73 -22.89 -7.26
N ALA A 341 1.03 -24.16 -6.95
CA ALA A 341 2.40 -24.66 -6.78
C ALA A 341 3.23 -24.68 -8.07
N HIS A 342 2.58 -24.66 -9.25
CA HIS A 342 3.24 -24.54 -10.54
C HIS A 342 2.91 -23.21 -11.27
N SER A 343 2.42 -22.21 -10.51
CA SER A 343 2.13 -20.86 -10.98
C SER A 343 3.22 -19.90 -10.53
N LEU A 344 4.03 -19.37 -11.44
CA LEU A 344 5.14 -18.44 -11.09
C LEU A 344 4.63 -17.16 -10.41
N ALA A 345 3.45 -16.67 -10.79
CA ALA A 345 2.84 -15.52 -10.13
C ALA A 345 2.61 -15.79 -8.62
N SER A 346 2.13 -16.99 -8.26
CA SER A 346 1.95 -17.41 -6.88
C SER A 346 3.30 -17.64 -6.19
N ILE A 347 4.15 -18.50 -6.76
CA ILE A 347 5.43 -18.87 -6.16
C ILE A 347 6.27 -17.63 -5.81
N LEU A 348 6.45 -16.72 -6.77
CA LEU A 348 7.34 -15.58 -6.59
C LEU A 348 6.73 -14.49 -5.69
N SER A 349 5.41 -14.31 -5.71
CA SER A 349 4.75 -13.37 -4.79
C SER A 349 4.71 -13.87 -3.34
N GLY A 350 4.73 -15.19 -3.14
CA GLY A 350 4.78 -15.85 -1.84
C GLY A 350 6.19 -15.97 -1.23
N ARG A 351 7.23 -15.53 -1.92
CA ARG A 351 8.62 -15.64 -1.45
C ARG A 351 9.22 -14.27 -1.13
N ARG A 352 10.14 -14.26 -0.16
CA ARG A 352 11.00 -13.08 0.13
C ARG A 352 12.39 -13.56 0.48
N VAL A 353 13.38 -12.76 0.10
CA VAL A 353 14.76 -12.97 0.53
C VAL A 353 14.86 -12.85 2.04
N THR A 354 15.78 -13.61 2.63
CA THR A 354 16.04 -13.64 4.07
C THR A 354 17.37 -12.97 4.39
N GLY A 355 17.53 -12.52 5.62
CA GLY A 355 18.78 -11.92 6.09
C GLY A 355 19.15 -10.63 5.35
N THR A 356 20.41 -10.52 4.93
CA THR A 356 20.99 -9.35 4.26
C THR A 356 20.93 -9.43 2.74
N ASP A 357 20.44 -10.52 2.18
CA ASP A 357 20.37 -10.70 0.72
C ASP A 357 19.49 -9.63 0.08
N GLU A 358 19.89 -9.18 -1.10
CA GLU A 358 19.09 -8.22 -1.85
C GLU A 358 18.01 -8.91 -2.66
N PRO A 359 16.77 -8.38 -2.66
CA PRO A 359 15.69 -8.90 -3.49
C PRO A 359 16.06 -8.85 -4.97
N ASN A 360 15.65 -9.87 -5.70
CA ASN A 360 15.86 -9.92 -7.15
C ASN A 360 14.77 -10.75 -7.84
N THR A 361 14.69 -10.65 -9.16
CA THR A 361 13.69 -11.34 -9.99
C THR A 361 13.79 -12.85 -9.93
N ALA A 362 14.93 -13.42 -9.57
CA ALA A 362 15.11 -14.87 -9.49
C ALA A 362 14.41 -15.48 -8.28
N ILE A 363 14.25 -14.71 -7.24
CA ILE A 363 13.80 -15.21 -5.93
C ILE A 363 12.37 -14.78 -5.61
N GLN A 364 12.01 -13.53 -5.91
CA GLN A 364 10.73 -12.94 -5.48
C GLN A 364 10.13 -11.97 -6.49
N MET A 365 8.82 -11.71 -6.34
CA MET A 365 8.09 -10.60 -6.96
C MET A 365 7.24 -9.88 -5.89
N PRO A 366 7.28 -8.55 -5.80
CA PRO A 366 8.17 -7.60 -6.51
C PRO A 366 9.66 -7.87 -6.22
N PRO A 367 10.57 -7.54 -7.19
CA PRO A 367 11.99 -7.89 -7.08
C PRO A 367 12.81 -6.91 -6.23
N LEU A 368 12.19 -5.90 -5.63
CA LEU A 368 12.87 -4.85 -4.86
C LEU A 368 11.91 -4.18 -3.86
N VAL A 369 12.46 -3.51 -2.87
CA VAL A 369 11.75 -2.67 -1.88
C VAL A 369 10.64 -3.39 -1.09
N THR A 370 10.62 -4.74 -1.09
CA THR A 370 9.71 -5.53 -0.26
C THR A 370 10.44 -6.66 0.42
N ARG A 371 10.28 -6.75 1.74
CA ARG A 371 10.92 -7.74 2.61
C ARG A 371 9.91 -8.66 3.30
N GLN A 372 8.62 -8.34 3.19
CA GLN A 372 7.53 -9.11 3.79
C GLN A 372 6.52 -9.52 2.72
N VAL A 373 6.04 -10.75 2.80
CA VAL A 373 4.97 -11.23 1.92
C VAL A 373 3.66 -10.53 2.30
N ASP A 374 2.92 -10.04 1.31
CA ASP A 374 1.50 -9.70 1.46
C ASP A 374 0.69 -10.99 1.53
N THR A 375 0.58 -11.57 2.73
CA THR A 375 -0.09 -12.85 2.92
C THR A 375 -1.57 -12.81 2.55
N ALA A 376 -2.23 -11.68 2.78
CA ALA A 376 -3.64 -11.49 2.43
C ALA A 376 -3.82 -11.39 0.90
N GLY A 377 -3.02 -10.56 0.23
CA GLY A 377 -3.07 -10.42 -1.21
C GLY A 377 -2.64 -11.68 -1.96
N HIS A 378 -1.61 -12.36 -1.46
CA HIS A 378 -1.17 -13.66 -1.99
C HIS A 378 -2.27 -14.72 -1.89
N ALA A 379 -2.98 -14.78 -0.76
CA ALA A 379 -4.10 -15.69 -0.59
C ALA A 379 -5.26 -15.41 -1.56
N LEU A 380 -5.51 -14.16 -1.95
CA LEU A 380 -6.50 -13.83 -2.99
C LEU A 380 -6.11 -14.44 -4.34
N LEU A 381 -4.83 -14.34 -4.70
CA LEU A 381 -4.31 -14.92 -5.94
C LEU A 381 -4.44 -16.44 -5.94
N ASP A 382 -4.00 -17.12 -4.88
CA ASP A 382 -4.06 -18.58 -4.75
C ASP A 382 -5.50 -19.11 -4.76
N ALA A 383 -6.42 -18.39 -4.10
CA ALA A 383 -7.82 -18.74 -4.10
C ALA A 383 -8.43 -18.68 -5.51
N TRP A 384 -8.03 -17.68 -6.32
CA TRP A 384 -8.48 -17.60 -7.72
C TRP A 384 -7.84 -18.69 -8.57
N ILE A 385 -6.52 -18.89 -8.48
CA ILE A 385 -5.80 -19.92 -9.23
C ILE A 385 -6.43 -21.30 -8.99
N THR A 386 -6.78 -21.62 -7.73
CA THR A 386 -7.35 -22.92 -7.35
C THR A 386 -8.67 -23.25 -8.04
N VAL A 387 -9.48 -22.23 -8.36
CA VAL A 387 -10.79 -22.41 -9.01
C VAL A 387 -10.76 -22.24 -10.53
N LEU A 388 -9.63 -21.80 -11.09
CA LEU A 388 -9.46 -21.68 -12.53
C LEU A 388 -9.49 -23.05 -13.21
N PRO A 389 -10.02 -23.15 -14.45
CA PRO A 389 -9.96 -24.38 -15.22
C PRO A 389 -8.51 -24.81 -15.49
N LEU A 390 -8.30 -26.13 -15.46
CA LEU A 390 -7.00 -26.73 -15.83
C LEU A 390 -6.59 -26.35 -17.27
N PRO A 391 -5.28 -26.33 -17.57
CA PRO A 391 -4.77 -26.05 -18.91
C PRO A 391 -5.26 -27.07 -19.95
#